data_c7dee7b71e81c5648e1fc48f99dd59c7
#
_entry.id   c7dee7b71e81c5648e1fc48f99dd59c7
#
_cell.length_a   1.000
_cell.length_b   1.000
_cell.length_c   1.000
_cell.angle_alpha   90.00
_cell.angle_beta   90.00
_cell.angle_gamma   90.00
#
_symmetry.space_group_name_H-M   'P 1'
#
loop_
_entity.id
_entity.type
_entity.pdbx_description
1 polymer ?
#
loop_
_entity_poly.entity_id
_entity_poly.type
_entity_poly.pdbx_seq_one_letter_code
_entity_poly.pdbx_strand_id
1 'polypeptide(L)'
;MNIKKQTGLIAAMILLYGNSFGQIKESGSEKSGGGAKPAETYFDLMITTASTNLNYGSSNSALSDYKEPVKGIHAGVSFQAGITSKFSLVSELYYIRKGGELTANNPITTQKTILRLNAFELPVLARFHFGKFYMNAGPSIAYNFSGTRKVDDVSAAISFNNSTNGFKRMDAGVQIGAGYMFPIKQKRLALDIRYCYGLTNISQDQEMFNRGLIISVHFSNPWKKNPLAKNKTT
;
A
#
# COMPACT_ATOMS: atom_id res chain seq x y z
N MET A 1 8.62 -8.04 -24.44
CA MET A 1 7.54 -8.65 -23.63
C MET A 1 6.29 -7.76 -23.71
N ASN A 2 5.22 -8.30 -24.27
CA ASN A 2 4.08 -7.55 -24.80
C ASN A 2 3.28 -6.80 -23.73
N ILE A 3 3.23 -5.46 -23.83
CA ILE A 3 2.45 -4.55 -22.97
C ILE A 3 0.95 -4.94 -22.88
N LYS A 4 0.40 -5.53 -23.95
CA LYS A 4 -0.99 -6.02 -24.01
C LYS A 4 -1.31 -7.17 -23.03
N LYS A 5 -0.32 -7.94 -22.58
CA LYS A 5 -0.53 -9.01 -21.58
C LYS A 5 -0.55 -8.50 -20.15
N GLN A 6 0.09 -7.37 -19.87
CA GLN A 6 0.13 -6.80 -18.51
C GLN A 6 -1.13 -5.99 -18.16
N THR A 7 -1.72 -5.30 -19.16
CA THR A 7 -3.00 -4.58 -18.97
C THR A 7 -4.15 -5.55 -18.67
N GLY A 8 -4.10 -6.77 -19.24
CA GLY A 8 -5.09 -7.81 -18.97
C GLY A 8 -5.06 -8.34 -17.53
N LEU A 9 -3.90 -8.35 -16.87
CA LEU A 9 -3.78 -8.89 -15.52
C LEU A 9 -4.38 -7.95 -14.46
N ILE A 10 -4.22 -6.64 -14.64
CA ILE A 10 -4.79 -5.61 -13.74
C ILE A 10 -6.31 -5.55 -13.92
N ALA A 11 -6.80 -5.60 -15.16
CA ALA A 11 -8.23 -5.66 -15.45
C ALA A 11 -8.87 -6.98 -14.95
N ALA A 12 -8.16 -8.11 -15.02
CA ALA A 12 -8.63 -9.39 -14.51
C ALA A 12 -8.70 -9.43 -12.97
N MET A 13 -7.78 -8.76 -12.26
CA MET A 13 -7.89 -8.61 -10.80
C MET A 13 -9.11 -7.79 -10.38
N ILE A 14 -9.42 -6.71 -11.08
CA ILE A 14 -10.62 -5.89 -10.80
C ILE A 14 -11.91 -6.67 -11.12
N LEU A 15 -11.92 -7.51 -12.18
CA LEU A 15 -13.07 -8.33 -12.58
C LEU A 15 -13.26 -9.56 -11.68
N LEU A 16 -12.19 -10.16 -11.13
CA LEU A 16 -12.29 -11.25 -10.17
C LEU A 16 -12.92 -10.79 -8.84
N TYR A 17 -12.70 -9.54 -8.44
CA TYR A 17 -13.38 -8.95 -7.27
C TYR A 17 -14.89 -8.73 -7.51
N GLY A 18 -15.30 -8.41 -8.74
CA GLY A 18 -16.73 -8.20 -9.09
C GLY A 18 -17.56 -9.48 -9.05
N ASN A 19 -16.99 -10.63 -9.33
CA ASN A 19 -17.73 -11.90 -9.45
C ASN A 19 -17.73 -12.76 -8.17
N SER A 20 -16.78 -12.57 -7.26
CA SER A 20 -16.70 -13.35 -6.01
C SER A 20 -17.67 -12.89 -4.92
N PHE A 21 -18.21 -11.68 -5.00
CA PHE A 21 -19.19 -11.16 -4.05
C PHE A 21 -20.66 -11.49 -4.42
N GLY A 22 -20.89 -12.21 -5.53
CA GLY A 22 -22.24 -12.50 -6.06
C GLY A 22 -22.91 -13.74 -5.48
N GLN A 23 -22.28 -14.56 -4.64
CA GLN A 23 -22.85 -15.82 -4.16
C GLN A 23 -22.74 -16.03 -2.65
N ILE A 24 -23.21 -15.10 -1.84
CA ILE A 24 -23.69 -15.44 -0.50
C ILE A 24 -25.21 -15.62 -0.62
N LYS A 25 -25.62 -16.88 -0.76
CA LYS A 25 -27.00 -17.31 -0.69
C LYS A 25 -27.54 -16.94 0.70
N GLU A 26 -28.51 -16.02 0.78
CA GLU A 26 -29.29 -15.86 1.99
C GLU A 26 -30.05 -17.17 2.26
N SER A 27 -29.63 -17.91 3.25
CA SER A 27 -30.44 -18.92 3.92
C SER A 27 -31.51 -18.21 4.74
N GLY A 28 -32.74 -18.59 4.48
CA GLY A 28 -34.01 -18.35 5.16
C GLY A 28 -34.09 -17.40 6.34
N SER A 29 -35.10 -16.57 6.23
CA SER A 29 -35.79 -15.86 7.30
C SER A 29 -35.75 -16.59 8.64
N GLU A 30 -34.92 -16.11 9.59
CA GLU A 30 -35.19 -16.25 11.00
C GLU A 30 -35.23 -14.89 11.68
N LYS A 31 -36.33 -14.69 12.40
CA LYS A 31 -36.61 -13.52 13.22
C LYS A 31 -35.64 -13.43 14.39
N SER A 32 -35.25 -12.18 14.68
CA SER A 32 -34.90 -11.72 16.02
C SER A 32 -33.65 -12.32 16.67
N GLY A 33 -32.56 -11.67 16.44
CA GLY A 33 -31.41 -11.65 17.32
C GLY A 33 -30.65 -10.38 16.96
N GLY A 34 -30.33 -9.51 17.91
CA GLY A 34 -29.61 -8.25 17.70
C GLY A 34 -28.23 -8.44 17.06
N GLY A 35 -28.23 -8.82 15.81
CA GLY A 35 -27.03 -8.96 14.99
C GLY A 35 -26.32 -7.62 14.86
N ALA A 36 -25.08 -7.54 15.31
CA ALA A 36 -24.27 -6.34 15.15
C ALA A 36 -24.22 -5.95 13.67
N LYS A 37 -24.53 -4.69 13.36
CA LYS A 37 -24.47 -4.18 11.99
C LYS A 37 -23.07 -4.42 11.41
N PRO A 38 -22.95 -4.81 10.12
CA PRO A 38 -21.66 -4.89 9.45
C PRO A 38 -20.89 -3.57 9.55
N ALA A 39 -19.57 -3.62 9.54
CA ALA A 39 -18.76 -2.43 9.41
C ALA A 39 -19.13 -1.69 8.12
N GLU A 40 -19.11 -0.37 8.17
CA GLU A 40 -19.54 0.44 7.04
C GLU A 40 -18.57 0.34 5.87
N THR A 41 -19.12 0.44 4.66
CA THR A 41 -18.35 0.50 3.41
C THR A 41 -18.04 1.95 3.06
N TYR A 42 -16.79 2.23 2.73
CA TYR A 42 -16.32 3.59 2.44
C TYR A 42 -15.49 3.63 1.17
N PHE A 43 -15.57 4.76 0.49
CA PHE A 43 -14.58 5.18 -0.50
C PHE A 43 -13.92 6.44 0.04
N ASP A 44 -12.60 6.39 0.25
CA ASP A 44 -11.83 7.46 0.84
C ASP A 44 -10.89 8.09 -0.20
N LEU A 45 -10.74 9.40 -0.12
CA LEU A 45 -9.53 10.06 -0.62
C LEU A 45 -8.48 10.02 0.49
N MET A 46 -7.23 9.76 0.15
CA MET A 46 -6.16 9.67 1.12
C MET A 46 -4.97 10.56 0.76
N ILE A 47 -4.42 11.18 1.79
CA ILE A 47 -3.14 11.88 1.75
C ILE A 47 -2.19 11.12 2.69
N THR A 48 -1.01 10.85 2.19
CA THR A 48 -0.04 10.00 2.88
C THR A 48 1.30 10.71 2.96
N THR A 49 1.96 10.65 4.11
CA THR A 49 3.39 10.90 4.22
C THR A 49 4.12 9.58 4.42
N ALA A 50 5.22 9.40 3.74
CA ALA A 50 6.06 8.22 3.86
C ALA A 50 7.49 8.60 4.19
N SER A 51 8.12 7.79 5.05
CA SER A 51 9.54 7.80 5.35
C SER A 51 10.07 6.41 5.00
N THR A 52 10.77 6.29 3.87
CA THR A 52 11.22 5.00 3.34
C THR A 52 12.73 4.88 3.37
N ASN A 53 13.23 3.67 3.52
CA ASN A 53 14.64 3.33 3.53
C ASN A 53 14.85 2.00 2.79
N LEU A 54 16.12 1.66 2.56
CA LEU A 54 16.52 0.39 1.97
C LEU A 54 17.17 -0.53 3.00
N ASN A 55 16.85 -1.80 2.89
CA ASN A 55 17.57 -2.87 3.57
C ASN A 55 18.47 -3.56 2.55
N TYR A 56 19.74 -3.72 2.90
CA TYR A 56 20.80 -4.23 2.03
C TYR A 56 21.14 -5.69 2.32
N GLY A 57 20.16 -6.50 2.73
CA GLY A 57 20.36 -7.92 3.00
C GLY A 57 21.46 -8.19 4.02
N SER A 58 22.42 -8.99 3.66
CA SER A 58 23.56 -9.37 4.52
C SER A 58 24.44 -8.18 4.93
N SER A 59 24.55 -7.14 4.10
CA SER A 59 25.33 -5.92 4.39
C SER A 59 24.57 -4.90 5.24
N ASN A 60 23.32 -5.18 5.58
CA ASN A 60 22.43 -4.18 6.20
C ASN A 60 22.89 -3.72 7.60
N SER A 61 23.48 -4.61 8.40
CA SER A 61 24.01 -4.27 9.75
C SER A 61 25.21 -3.33 9.67
N ALA A 62 26.13 -3.57 8.74
CA ALA A 62 27.30 -2.71 8.54
C ALA A 62 26.92 -1.31 8.01
N LEU A 63 25.76 -1.19 7.37
CA LEU A 63 25.26 0.05 6.79
C LEU A 63 24.27 0.80 7.69
N SER A 64 23.93 0.29 8.88
CA SER A 64 22.87 0.85 9.73
C SER A 64 23.04 2.34 10.00
N ASP A 65 24.25 2.77 10.32
CA ASP A 65 24.58 4.15 10.71
C ASP A 65 24.73 5.12 9.52
N TYR A 66 24.75 4.56 8.30
CA TYR A 66 24.95 5.32 7.06
C TYR A 66 23.64 5.48 6.26
N LYS A 67 22.52 4.96 6.74
CA LYS A 67 21.24 5.00 6.03
C LYS A 67 20.40 6.17 6.46
N GLU A 68 19.95 6.95 5.50
CA GLU A 68 18.96 7.99 5.71
C GLU A 68 17.67 7.74 4.93
N PRO A 69 16.51 8.09 5.50
CA PRO A 69 15.24 7.86 4.83
C PRO A 69 14.95 8.89 3.75
N VAL A 70 14.38 8.43 2.65
CA VAL A 70 13.70 9.29 1.68
C VAL A 70 12.29 9.57 2.17
N LYS A 71 11.92 10.85 2.26
CA LYS A 71 10.60 11.31 2.71
C LYS A 71 9.80 11.91 1.56
N GLY A 72 8.48 11.81 1.63
CA GLY A 72 7.60 12.40 0.63
C GLY A 72 6.15 12.46 1.06
N ILE A 73 5.38 13.30 0.35
CA ILE A 73 3.92 13.41 0.50
C ILE A 73 3.30 12.81 -0.77
N HIS A 74 2.27 12.01 -0.60
CA HIS A 74 1.65 11.19 -1.62
C HIS A 74 0.14 11.28 -1.50
N ALA A 75 -0.58 10.86 -2.54
CA ALA A 75 -2.03 10.84 -2.56
C ALA A 75 -2.55 9.57 -3.23
N GLY A 76 -3.76 9.19 -2.89
CA GLY A 76 -4.42 8.02 -3.44
C GLY A 76 -5.87 7.91 -3.05
N VAL A 77 -6.41 6.73 -3.30
CA VAL A 77 -7.78 6.35 -2.97
C VAL A 77 -7.78 5.06 -2.18
N SER A 78 -8.79 4.89 -1.34
CA SER A 78 -8.98 3.68 -0.54
C SER A 78 -10.43 3.24 -0.61
N PHE A 79 -10.65 1.94 -0.74
CA PHE A 79 -11.96 1.32 -0.67
C PHE A 79 -11.98 0.33 0.48
N GLN A 80 -12.90 0.55 1.42
CA GLN A 80 -13.16 -0.35 2.54
C GLN A 80 -14.50 -1.05 2.33
N ALA A 81 -14.49 -2.37 2.27
CA ALA A 81 -15.69 -3.21 2.30
C ALA A 81 -15.90 -3.76 3.71
N GLY A 82 -16.97 -3.38 4.37
CA GLY A 82 -17.38 -3.94 5.66
C GLY A 82 -17.95 -5.34 5.47
N ILE A 83 -17.33 -6.35 6.08
CA ILE A 83 -17.73 -7.76 5.99
C ILE A 83 -18.53 -8.17 7.24
N THR A 84 -18.02 -7.85 8.42
CA THR A 84 -18.70 -8.02 9.70
C THR A 84 -18.58 -6.73 10.52
N SER A 85 -19.23 -6.69 11.68
CA SER A 85 -19.10 -5.54 12.60
C SER A 85 -17.67 -5.28 13.08
N LYS A 86 -16.81 -6.29 13.05
CA LYS A 86 -15.43 -6.25 13.54
C LYS A 86 -14.39 -6.44 12.45
N PHE A 87 -14.78 -6.69 11.20
CA PHE A 87 -13.88 -7.02 10.12
C PHE A 87 -14.24 -6.33 8.82
N SER A 88 -13.26 -5.76 8.16
CA SER A 88 -13.36 -5.17 6.82
C SER A 88 -12.16 -5.59 5.96
N LEU A 89 -12.38 -5.63 4.66
CA LEU A 89 -11.32 -5.70 3.67
C LEU A 89 -11.08 -4.32 3.11
N VAL A 90 -9.81 -3.90 3.02
CA VAL A 90 -9.42 -2.59 2.52
C VAL A 90 -8.48 -2.78 1.33
N SER A 91 -8.77 -2.13 0.23
CA SER A 91 -7.87 -2.04 -0.92
C SER A 91 -7.58 -0.58 -1.21
N GLU A 92 -6.33 -0.26 -1.45
CA GLU A 92 -5.89 1.11 -1.72
C GLU A 92 -5.14 1.16 -3.04
N LEU A 93 -5.10 2.32 -3.65
CA LEU A 93 -4.21 2.62 -4.77
C LEU A 93 -3.66 4.02 -4.58
N TYR A 94 -2.35 4.12 -4.41
CA TYR A 94 -1.70 5.41 -4.21
C TYR A 94 -0.37 5.51 -4.95
N TYR A 95 -0.06 6.74 -5.36
CA TYR A 95 1.28 7.09 -5.78
C TYR A 95 2.19 7.17 -4.56
N ILE A 96 3.41 6.63 -4.68
CA ILE A 96 4.43 6.70 -3.63
C ILE A 96 5.82 6.86 -4.25
N ARG A 97 6.66 7.66 -3.58
CA ARG A 97 8.09 7.72 -3.82
C ARG A 97 8.79 6.93 -2.74
N LYS A 98 9.48 5.85 -3.14
CA LYS A 98 10.24 4.96 -2.25
C LYS A 98 11.73 5.06 -2.51
N GLY A 99 12.55 4.54 -1.61
CA GLY A 99 13.99 4.46 -1.77
C GLY A 99 14.72 4.68 -0.45
N GLY A 100 15.97 5.07 -0.55
CA GLY A 100 16.83 5.35 0.59
C GLY A 100 18.06 6.11 0.16
N GLU A 101 18.75 6.63 1.15
CA GLU A 101 20.02 7.34 0.99
C GLU A 101 21.11 6.61 1.79
N LEU A 102 22.30 6.50 1.21
CA LEU A 102 23.54 6.14 1.89
C LEU A 102 24.42 7.38 1.95
N THR A 103 24.87 7.73 3.14
CA THR A 103 25.85 8.80 3.36
C THR A 103 27.20 8.43 2.77
N ALA A 104 28.05 9.42 2.52
CA ALA A 104 29.40 9.20 2.03
C ALA A 104 30.25 8.43 3.06
N ASN A 105 31.35 7.85 2.60
CA ASN A 105 32.34 7.11 3.42
C ASN A 105 31.72 5.93 4.21
N ASN A 106 30.78 5.24 3.59
CA ASN A 106 30.20 4.01 4.15
C ASN A 106 31.00 2.77 3.70
N PRO A 107 30.76 1.58 4.30
CA PRO A 107 31.53 0.36 4.01
C PRO A 107 31.55 -0.13 2.56
N ILE A 108 30.65 0.34 1.71
CA ILE A 108 30.54 -0.09 0.31
C ILE A 108 30.89 0.99 -0.71
N THR A 109 30.91 2.26 -0.32
CA THR A 109 31.25 3.38 -1.21
C THR A 109 31.71 4.61 -0.45
N THR A 110 32.62 5.36 -1.03
CA THR A 110 33.05 6.68 -0.51
C THR A 110 32.08 7.79 -0.88
N GLN A 111 31.18 7.54 -1.85
CA GLN A 111 30.27 8.54 -2.39
C GLN A 111 28.87 8.46 -1.72
N LYS A 112 28.24 9.62 -1.56
CA LYS A 112 26.84 9.71 -1.17
C LYS A 112 25.96 9.19 -2.30
N THR A 113 25.01 8.27 -1.97
CA THR A 113 24.12 7.70 -2.97
C THR A 113 22.67 7.84 -2.52
N ILE A 114 21.81 8.38 -3.38
CA ILE A 114 20.37 8.50 -3.14
C ILE A 114 19.62 7.75 -4.23
N LEU A 115 18.81 6.78 -3.84
CA LEU A 115 17.90 6.07 -4.74
C LEU A 115 16.46 6.56 -4.50
N ARG A 116 15.77 6.93 -5.56
CA ARG A 116 14.34 7.28 -5.53
C ARG A 116 13.60 6.55 -6.63
N LEU A 117 12.57 5.80 -6.24
CA LEU A 117 11.67 5.05 -7.11
C LEU A 117 10.28 5.65 -7.02
N ASN A 118 9.69 6.00 -8.15
CA ASN A 118 8.30 6.44 -8.24
C ASN A 118 7.45 5.23 -8.60
N ALA A 119 6.45 4.93 -7.78
CA ALA A 119 5.62 3.74 -7.93
C ALA A 119 4.14 4.05 -7.71
N PHE A 120 3.28 3.21 -8.29
CA PHE A 120 1.92 2.99 -7.80
C PHE A 120 1.93 1.75 -6.92
N GLU A 121 1.34 1.87 -5.74
CA GLU A 121 1.25 0.77 -4.78
C GLU A 121 -0.21 0.44 -4.49
N LEU A 122 -0.49 -0.87 -4.44
CA LEU A 122 -1.80 -1.46 -4.21
C LEU A 122 -1.70 -2.47 -3.07
N PRO A 123 -1.96 -2.07 -1.83
CA PRO A 123 -2.16 -2.98 -0.72
C PRO A 123 -3.58 -3.53 -0.69
N VAL A 124 -3.71 -4.76 -0.17
CA VAL A 124 -4.99 -5.39 0.20
C VAL A 124 -4.88 -5.82 1.65
N LEU A 125 -5.65 -5.16 2.52
CA LEU A 125 -5.49 -5.26 3.96
C LEU A 125 -6.72 -5.87 4.62
N ALA A 126 -6.51 -6.85 5.48
CA ALA A 126 -7.47 -7.27 6.50
C ALA A 126 -7.47 -6.22 7.61
N ARG A 127 -8.65 -5.66 7.93
CA ARG A 127 -8.81 -4.64 8.97
C ARG A 127 -9.74 -5.15 10.07
N PHE A 128 -9.25 -5.17 11.30
CA PHE A 128 -10.00 -5.54 12.49
C PHE A 128 -10.34 -4.32 13.31
N HIS A 129 -11.63 -4.15 13.67
CA HIS A 129 -12.16 -2.99 14.36
C HIS A 129 -12.34 -3.25 15.86
N PHE A 130 -11.87 -2.32 16.67
CA PHE A 130 -11.97 -2.29 18.14
C PHE A 130 -12.61 -0.95 18.56
N GLY A 131 -13.88 -0.77 18.25
CA GLY A 131 -14.56 0.52 18.38
C GLY A 131 -14.05 1.52 17.35
N LYS A 132 -13.41 2.59 17.81
CA LYS A 132 -12.81 3.62 16.95
C LYS A 132 -11.38 3.28 16.50
N PHE A 133 -10.72 2.39 17.21
CA PHE A 133 -9.41 1.87 16.83
C PHE A 133 -9.55 0.73 15.83
N TYR A 134 -8.55 0.55 15.01
CA TYR A 134 -8.43 -0.63 14.15
C TYR A 134 -6.96 -1.02 13.94
N MET A 135 -6.77 -2.28 13.65
CA MET A 135 -5.49 -2.82 13.15
C MET A 135 -5.69 -3.31 11.73
N ASN A 136 -4.68 -3.17 10.91
CA ASN A 136 -4.70 -3.69 9.56
C ASN A 136 -3.37 -4.38 9.21
N ALA A 137 -3.48 -5.42 8.40
CA ALA A 137 -2.33 -6.14 7.88
C ALA A 137 -2.69 -6.78 6.53
N GLY A 138 -1.72 -6.88 5.64
CA GLY A 138 -1.91 -7.58 4.38
C GLY A 138 -0.79 -7.39 3.38
N PRO A 139 -0.87 -8.08 2.24
CA PRO A 139 0.08 -7.94 1.15
C PRO A 139 -0.05 -6.60 0.44
N SER A 140 1.05 -6.18 -0.19
CA SER A 140 1.09 -5.06 -1.12
C SER A 140 1.92 -5.41 -2.34
N ILE A 141 1.52 -4.88 -3.49
CA ILE A 141 2.31 -4.90 -4.73
C ILE A 141 2.52 -3.47 -5.20
N ALA A 142 3.70 -3.19 -5.74
CA ALA A 142 4.01 -1.90 -6.31
C ALA A 142 4.58 -2.05 -7.71
N TYR A 143 4.23 -1.11 -8.59
CA TYR A 143 4.78 -0.98 -9.92
C TYR A 143 5.64 0.27 -10.01
N ASN A 144 6.95 0.08 -10.09
CA ASN A 144 7.94 1.13 -10.25
C ASN A 144 7.96 1.58 -11.72
N PHE A 145 7.47 2.78 -12.01
CA PHE A 145 7.39 3.27 -13.38
C PHE A 145 8.56 4.17 -13.76
N SER A 146 9.17 4.86 -12.80
CA SER A 146 10.38 5.67 -13.00
C SER A 146 11.23 5.72 -11.74
N GLY A 147 12.46 6.18 -11.86
CA GLY A 147 13.34 6.41 -10.73
C GLY A 147 14.62 7.12 -11.11
N THR A 148 15.32 7.59 -10.09
CA THR A 148 16.60 8.27 -10.21
C THR A 148 17.58 7.72 -9.18
N ARG A 149 18.84 7.58 -9.60
CA ARG A 149 19.98 7.36 -8.70
C ARG A 149 20.85 8.61 -8.75
N LYS A 150 21.03 9.25 -7.62
CA LYS A 150 21.96 10.37 -7.48
C LYS A 150 23.20 9.87 -6.74
N VAL A 151 24.39 10.08 -7.33
CA VAL A 151 25.69 9.79 -6.74
C VAL A 151 26.42 11.11 -6.61
N ASP A 152 26.68 11.54 -5.37
CA ASP A 152 27.11 12.91 -5.04
C ASP A 152 26.19 13.95 -5.73
N ASP A 153 26.68 14.70 -6.71
CA ASP A 153 25.89 15.70 -7.42
C ASP A 153 25.40 15.26 -8.81
N VAL A 154 25.77 14.07 -9.25
CA VAL A 154 25.36 13.52 -10.54
C VAL A 154 24.09 12.70 -10.40
N SER A 155 23.04 13.10 -11.11
CA SER A 155 21.77 12.39 -11.13
C SER A 155 21.57 11.69 -12.47
N ALA A 156 21.23 10.40 -12.42
CA ALA A 156 20.92 9.58 -13.59
C ALA A 156 19.57 8.89 -13.43
N ALA A 157 18.83 8.75 -14.54
CA ALA A 157 17.64 7.90 -14.55
C ALA A 157 18.05 6.44 -14.40
N ILE A 158 17.28 5.68 -13.60
CA ILE A 158 17.51 4.25 -13.45
C ILE A 158 16.85 3.46 -14.59
N SER A 159 17.49 2.37 -14.96
CA SER A 159 16.97 1.42 -15.94
C SER A 159 16.18 0.33 -15.29
N PHE A 160 15.03 0.00 -15.87
CA PHE A 160 14.17 -1.15 -15.46
C PHE A 160 14.30 -2.30 -16.48
N ASN A 161 15.50 -2.65 -16.80
CA ASN A 161 15.83 -3.78 -17.66
C ASN A 161 16.56 -4.87 -16.84
N ASN A 162 16.84 -6.00 -17.48
CA ASN A 162 17.56 -7.11 -16.85
C ASN A 162 19.11 -6.94 -16.92
N SER A 163 19.62 -5.72 -17.09
CA SER A 163 21.06 -5.45 -17.01
C SER A 163 21.56 -5.52 -15.56
N THR A 164 22.84 -5.74 -15.38
CA THR A 164 23.50 -5.88 -14.07
C THR A 164 23.22 -4.70 -13.15
N ASN A 165 23.10 -3.48 -13.68
CA ASN A 165 22.76 -2.27 -12.90
C ASN A 165 21.27 -1.91 -12.94
N GLY A 166 20.41 -2.84 -13.36
CA GLY A 166 18.99 -2.63 -13.52
C GLY A 166 18.19 -2.79 -12.24
N PHE A 167 16.98 -2.24 -12.26
CA PHE A 167 16.01 -2.38 -11.18
C PHE A 167 14.76 -3.13 -11.65
N LYS A 168 14.07 -3.77 -10.72
CA LYS A 168 12.82 -4.47 -11.00
C LYS A 168 11.64 -3.50 -10.97
N ARG A 169 10.72 -3.66 -11.93
CA ARG A 169 9.49 -2.87 -11.96
C ARG A 169 8.49 -3.30 -10.89
N MET A 170 8.45 -4.60 -10.60
CA MET A 170 7.52 -5.15 -9.61
C MET A 170 8.20 -5.29 -8.26
N ASP A 171 7.54 -4.84 -7.23
CA ASP A 171 7.95 -4.94 -5.84
C ASP A 171 6.77 -5.45 -5.02
N ALA A 172 6.98 -6.49 -4.24
CA ALA A 172 5.97 -7.07 -3.38
C ALA A 172 6.40 -7.01 -1.92
N GLY A 173 5.44 -6.81 -1.05
CA GLY A 173 5.69 -6.68 0.38
C GLY A 173 4.47 -6.99 1.22
N VAL A 174 4.60 -6.73 2.50
CA VAL A 174 3.51 -6.76 3.47
C VAL A 174 3.46 -5.43 4.21
N GLN A 175 2.26 -5.04 4.62
CA GLN A 175 2.02 -3.87 5.44
C GLN A 175 1.30 -4.30 6.71
N ILE A 176 1.67 -3.70 7.84
CA ILE A 176 1.02 -3.89 9.12
C ILE A 176 0.93 -2.55 9.84
N GLY A 177 -0.19 -2.29 10.50
CA GLY A 177 -0.37 -1.03 11.20
C GLY A 177 -1.65 -0.95 11.98
N ALA A 178 -1.90 0.26 12.46
CA ALA A 178 -3.07 0.59 13.25
C ALA A 178 -3.57 1.99 12.89
N GLY A 179 -4.82 2.26 13.21
CA GLY A 179 -5.40 3.57 12.98
C GLY A 179 -6.55 3.88 13.91
N TYR A 180 -7.02 5.11 13.80
CA TYR A 180 -8.11 5.64 14.59
C TYR A 180 -9.11 6.38 13.71
N MET A 181 -10.39 6.13 13.92
CA MET A 181 -11.50 6.77 13.22
C MET A 181 -12.10 7.89 14.06
N PHE A 182 -12.07 9.10 13.53
CA PHE A 182 -12.70 10.27 14.13
C PHE A 182 -14.10 10.44 13.54
N PRO A 183 -15.18 10.25 14.32
CA PRO A 183 -16.53 10.49 13.84
C PRO A 183 -16.76 12.01 13.73
N ILE A 184 -16.93 12.50 12.53
CA ILE A 184 -17.23 13.91 12.26
C ILE A 184 -18.61 13.96 11.59
N LYS A 185 -19.64 14.30 12.36
CA LYS A 185 -21.07 14.41 11.95
C LYS A 185 -21.47 13.57 10.72
N GLN A 186 -21.31 14.02 9.52
CA GLN A 186 -21.66 13.30 8.28
C GLN A 186 -20.44 12.85 7.46
N LYS A 187 -19.25 12.93 8.05
CA LYS A 187 -17.97 12.59 7.38
C LYS A 187 -17.16 11.70 8.28
N ARG A 188 -16.23 10.96 7.69
CA ARG A 188 -15.23 10.17 8.39
C ARG A 188 -13.86 10.75 8.13
N LEU A 189 -13.11 10.94 9.19
CA LEU A 189 -11.67 11.15 9.16
C LEU A 189 -11.02 9.94 9.80
N ALA A 190 -10.04 9.32 9.16
CA ALA A 190 -9.24 8.28 9.79
C ALA A 190 -7.76 8.61 9.67
N LEU A 191 -7.03 8.36 10.75
CA LEU A 191 -5.58 8.41 10.80
C LEU A 191 -5.05 6.99 10.85
N ASP A 192 -4.07 6.68 10.01
CA ASP A 192 -3.51 5.35 9.84
C ASP A 192 -1.98 5.42 9.88
N ILE A 193 -1.34 4.56 10.64
CA ILE A 193 0.12 4.43 10.72
C ILE A 193 0.46 2.99 10.37
N ARG A 194 1.30 2.78 9.36
CA ARG A 194 1.70 1.45 8.87
C ARG A 194 3.20 1.35 8.66
N TYR A 195 3.73 0.19 8.97
CA TYR A 195 5.05 -0.24 8.58
C TYR A 195 4.96 -1.11 7.34
N CYS A 196 5.79 -0.79 6.33
CA CYS A 196 5.89 -1.51 5.07
C CYS A 196 7.19 -2.32 5.02
N TYR A 197 7.05 -3.61 4.78
CA TYR A 197 8.15 -4.57 4.71
C TYR A 197 8.20 -5.20 3.32
N GLY A 198 9.11 -4.72 2.45
CA GLY A 198 9.36 -5.29 1.12
C GLY A 198 9.96 -6.68 1.21
N LEU A 199 9.40 -7.61 0.47
CA LEU A 199 9.81 -9.01 0.42
C LEU A 199 10.65 -9.31 -0.82
N THR A 200 10.49 -8.53 -1.88
CA THR A 200 11.21 -8.73 -3.14
C THR A 200 12.49 -7.89 -3.18
N ASN A 201 13.55 -8.49 -3.67
CA ASN A 201 14.74 -7.74 -4.03
C ASN A 201 14.44 -6.87 -5.26
N ILE A 202 14.61 -5.55 -5.13
CA ILE A 202 14.32 -4.56 -6.18
C ILE A 202 15.49 -4.29 -7.12
N SER A 203 16.70 -4.73 -6.79
CA SER A 203 17.90 -4.57 -7.63
C SER A 203 18.29 -5.87 -8.34
N GLN A 204 19.07 -5.77 -9.40
CA GLN A 204 19.58 -6.92 -10.14
C GLN A 204 21.00 -7.32 -9.70
N ASP A 205 21.76 -6.38 -9.14
CA ASP A 205 23.18 -6.55 -8.80
C ASP A 205 23.44 -6.81 -7.31
N GLN A 206 22.57 -6.35 -6.44
CA GLN A 206 22.74 -6.49 -4.98
C GLN A 206 21.39 -6.67 -4.27
N GLU A 207 21.46 -7.14 -3.03
CA GLU A 207 20.26 -7.25 -2.21
C GLU A 207 19.76 -5.86 -1.79
N MET A 208 18.55 -5.51 -2.22
CA MET A 208 17.87 -4.28 -1.82
C MET A 208 16.39 -4.53 -1.61
N PHE A 209 15.89 -4.25 -0.42
CA PHE A 209 14.49 -4.41 -0.05
C PHE A 209 13.94 -3.10 0.49
N ASN A 210 12.76 -2.68 0.04
CA ASN A 210 12.10 -1.50 0.56
C ASN A 210 11.64 -1.69 2.01
N ARG A 211 11.82 -0.66 2.83
CA ARG A 211 11.29 -0.54 4.19
C ARG A 211 10.71 0.85 4.35
N GLY A 212 9.64 1.00 5.12
CA GLY A 212 9.10 2.33 5.32
C GLY A 212 8.03 2.42 6.38
N LEU A 213 7.89 3.62 6.92
CA LEU A 213 6.78 4.02 7.76
C LEU A 213 5.88 4.93 6.92
N ILE A 214 4.58 4.62 6.92
CA ILE A 214 3.55 5.38 6.22
C ILE A 214 2.57 5.93 7.25
N ILE A 215 2.23 7.20 7.13
CA ILE A 215 1.17 7.84 7.90
C ILE A 215 0.17 8.40 6.91
N SER A 216 -1.08 7.97 6.99
CA SER A 216 -2.15 8.33 6.05
C SER A 216 -3.32 8.97 6.77
N VAL A 217 -3.88 9.98 6.13
CA VAL A 217 -5.15 10.59 6.53
C VAL A 217 -6.18 10.28 5.45
N HIS A 218 -7.28 9.66 5.86
CA HIS A 218 -8.37 9.25 4.99
C HIS A 218 -9.57 10.15 5.21
N PHE A 219 -10.15 10.64 4.11
CA PHE A 219 -11.34 11.47 4.11
C PHE A 219 -12.42 10.80 3.29
N SER A 220 -13.57 10.54 3.88
CA SER A 220 -14.72 10.00 3.17
C SER A 220 -16.02 10.67 3.52
N ASN A 221 -16.94 10.62 2.56
CA ASN A 221 -18.36 10.78 2.81
C ASN A 221 -18.97 9.38 2.93
N PRO A 222 -19.79 9.10 3.95
CA PRO A 222 -20.52 7.84 4.00
C PRO A 222 -21.41 7.70 2.77
N TRP A 223 -21.37 6.56 2.15
CA TRP A 223 -22.26 6.27 1.04
C TRP A 223 -23.69 6.20 1.57
N LYS A 224 -24.54 7.09 1.11
CA LYS A 224 -25.96 7.16 1.53
C LYS A 224 -26.75 5.92 1.13
N LYS A 225 -26.28 5.16 0.13
CA LYS A 225 -26.79 3.84 -0.28
C LYS A 225 -25.60 2.93 -0.48
N ASN A 226 -25.62 1.75 0.13
CA ASN A 226 -24.61 0.73 -0.14
C ASN A 226 -24.75 0.30 -1.60
N PRO A 227 -23.76 0.55 -2.49
CA PRO A 227 -23.87 0.19 -3.91
C PRO A 227 -23.90 -1.32 -4.13
N LEU A 228 -23.55 -2.10 -3.09
CA LEU A 228 -23.59 -3.57 -3.11
C LEU A 228 -24.88 -4.12 -2.49
N ALA A 229 -25.75 -3.28 -1.93
CA ALA A 229 -27.06 -3.71 -1.45
C ALA A 229 -27.98 -3.92 -2.65
N LYS A 230 -28.40 -5.17 -2.90
CA LYS A 230 -29.46 -5.47 -3.87
C LYS A 230 -30.70 -4.63 -3.55
N ASN A 231 -31.17 -3.83 -4.49
CA ASN A 231 -32.50 -3.24 -4.41
C ASN A 231 -33.49 -4.39 -4.27
N LYS A 232 -34.19 -4.45 -3.15
CA LYS A 232 -35.43 -5.24 -3.08
C LYS A 232 -36.39 -4.58 -4.03
N THR A 233 -36.55 -5.13 -5.22
CA THR A 233 -37.70 -4.83 -6.11
C THR A 233 -38.91 -5.43 -5.40
N THR A 234 -39.78 -4.55 -4.98
CA THR A 234 -41.17 -4.89 -4.55
C THR A 234 -41.93 -5.56 -5.69
#